data_9853eaba337d7efa6bf08638928cc7de
#
_entry.id   9853eaba337d7efa6bf08638928cc7de
#
_cell.length_a   1.000
_cell.length_b   1.000
_cell.length_c   1.000
_cell.angle_alpha   90.00
_cell.angle_beta   90.00
_cell.angle_gamma   90.00
#
_symmetry.space_group_name_H-M   'P 1'
#
loop_
_entity.id
_entity.type
_entity.pdbx_description
1 polymer ?
#
loop_
_entity_poly.entity_id
_entity_poly.type
_entity_poly.pdbx_seq_one_letter_code
_entity_poly.pdbx_strand_id
1 'polypeptide(L)'
;HRAILVDLFLGVEEVPEDPEALFDAEDGLCPDAKIESTAPDLEAVRRSRKDQGPQVFGPNVLELCRRADVVFLGLHGQDGEDGRVQAALELLGVPYTGSGYLASGVAMDKAVAKRVMVAEGIPTPKWGMLEYGPEDACRLAQELPMPCVIKCTTGGSSLGGFLPEDRAELQDALMNVRQFGGEILWEERIYGRELTVAVLGDRALPAVETVPAVKD
;
A
#
# COMPACT_ATOMS: atom_id res chain seq x y z
N HIS A 1 5.64 1.20 -28.77
CA HIS A 1 6.40 1.45 -27.54
C HIS A 1 7.06 0.15 -27.12
N ARG A 2 8.30 0.22 -26.63
CA ARG A 2 9.03 -0.91 -26.07
C ARG A 2 8.87 -0.83 -24.54
N ALA A 3 8.74 -1.96 -23.85
CA ALA A 3 8.64 -2.01 -22.41
C ALA A 3 9.42 -3.22 -21.86
N ILE A 4 9.89 -3.12 -20.66
CA ILE A 4 10.48 -4.22 -19.90
C ILE A 4 9.75 -4.32 -18.55
N LEU A 5 9.42 -5.53 -18.12
CA LEU A 5 8.92 -5.79 -16.79
C LEU A 5 10.11 -6.07 -15.86
N VAL A 6 10.19 -5.30 -14.77
CA VAL A 6 11.28 -5.44 -13.80
C VAL A 6 10.69 -5.64 -12.41
N ASP A 7 11.10 -6.70 -11.73
CA ASP A 7 10.79 -6.86 -10.32
C ASP A 7 11.64 -5.91 -9.49
N LEU A 8 11.00 -5.11 -8.64
CA LEU A 8 11.69 -4.10 -7.84
C LEU A 8 12.75 -4.69 -6.91
N PHE A 9 12.42 -5.83 -6.30
CA PHE A 9 13.26 -6.45 -5.28
C PHE A 9 14.29 -7.42 -5.87
N LEU A 10 13.88 -8.24 -6.84
CA LEU A 10 14.79 -9.20 -7.47
C LEU A 10 15.71 -8.54 -8.47
N GLY A 11 15.23 -7.51 -9.17
CA GLY A 11 16.01 -6.76 -10.16
C GLY A 11 16.39 -7.58 -11.40
N VAL A 12 17.45 -7.15 -12.06
CA VAL A 12 18.06 -7.82 -13.22
C VAL A 12 19.55 -8.02 -12.95
N GLU A 13 19.97 -9.27 -12.86
CA GLU A 13 21.35 -9.62 -12.48
C GLU A 13 22.39 -9.19 -13.53
N GLU A 14 22.08 -9.41 -14.79
CA GLU A 14 22.97 -9.10 -15.90
C GLU A 14 22.29 -8.14 -16.88
N VAL A 15 22.88 -6.98 -17.09
CA VAL A 15 22.46 -6.03 -18.10
C VAL A 15 23.43 -6.18 -19.29
N PRO A 16 22.93 -6.41 -20.52
CA PRO A 16 23.78 -6.52 -21.71
C PRO A 16 24.55 -5.23 -21.96
N GLU A 17 25.64 -5.31 -22.75
CA GLU A 17 26.44 -4.13 -23.16
C GLU A 17 25.57 -3.07 -23.82
N ASP A 18 24.58 -3.50 -24.62
CA ASP A 18 23.50 -2.64 -25.12
C ASP A 18 22.23 -2.88 -24.30
N PRO A 19 21.93 -2.05 -23.31
CA PRO A 19 20.72 -2.18 -22.48
C PRO A 19 19.42 -2.00 -23.24
N GLU A 20 19.45 -1.39 -24.42
CA GLU A 20 18.28 -1.28 -25.29
C GLU A 20 17.76 -2.66 -25.73
N ALA A 21 18.66 -3.64 -25.82
CA ALA A 21 18.29 -5.02 -26.13
C ALA A 21 17.32 -5.63 -25.10
N LEU A 22 17.32 -5.15 -23.84
CA LEU A 22 16.36 -5.60 -22.84
C LEU A 22 14.92 -5.19 -23.15
N PHE A 23 14.75 -4.03 -23.82
CA PHE A 23 13.42 -3.54 -24.23
C PHE A 23 12.88 -4.24 -25.47
N ASP A 24 13.73 -4.96 -26.19
CA ASP A 24 13.38 -5.75 -27.39
C ASP A 24 13.23 -7.25 -27.05
N ALA A 25 13.59 -7.68 -25.84
CA ALA A 25 13.36 -9.02 -25.38
C ALA A 25 11.86 -9.30 -25.30
N GLU A 26 11.43 -10.45 -25.79
CA GLU A 26 10.07 -10.92 -25.53
C GLU A 26 9.94 -11.13 -24.01
N ASP A 27 9.14 -10.28 -23.38
CA ASP A 27 8.81 -10.45 -21.98
C ASP A 27 8.17 -11.83 -21.81
N GLY A 28 8.77 -12.63 -20.93
CA GLY A 28 8.19 -13.88 -20.49
C GLY A 28 6.95 -13.66 -19.63
N LEU A 29 6.03 -12.79 -20.12
CA LEU A 29 4.73 -12.61 -19.49
C LEU A 29 4.11 -14.00 -19.35
N CYS A 30 3.90 -14.44 -18.13
CA CYS A 30 3.21 -15.67 -17.84
C CYS A 30 1.71 -15.37 -17.83
N PRO A 31 0.99 -15.50 -18.97
CA PRO A 31 -0.42 -15.17 -19.06
C PRO A 31 -1.29 -16.06 -18.16
N ASP A 32 -0.75 -17.18 -17.74
CA ASP A 32 -1.41 -18.15 -16.86
C ASP A 32 -0.96 -18.02 -15.38
N ALA A 33 -0.28 -16.94 -15.02
CA ALA A 33 0.10 -16.69 -13.62
C ALA A 33 -1.14 -16.68 -12.73
N LYS A 34 -1.17 -17.57 -11.74
CA LYS A 34 -2.25 -17.68 -10.76
C LYS A 34 -1.75 -17.16 -9.42
N ILE A 35 -2.66 -16.46 -8.72
CA ILE A 35 -2.40 -16.10 -7.33
C ILE A 35 -2.46 -17.39 -6.52
N GLU A 36 -1.37 -17.71 -5.84
CA GLU A 36 -1.31 -18.87 -4.95
C GLU A 36 -2.25 -18.70 -3.76
N SER A 37 -2.78 -19.82 -3.26
CA SER A 37 -3.67 -19.83 -2.09
C SER A 37 -2.95 -19.53 -0.76
N THR A 38 -1.64 -19.55 -0.76
CA THR A 38 -0.79 -19.26 0.39
C THR A 38 0.13 -18.08 0.09
N ALA A 39 0.38 -17.25 1.10
CA ALA A 39 1.34 -16.15 0.95
C ALA A 39 2.73 -16.70 0.61
N PRO A 40 3.51 -15.99 -0.23
CA PRO A 40 4.88 -16.38 -0.56
C PRO A 40 5.76 -16.37 0.70
N ASP A 41 6.73 -17.28 0.75
CA ASP A 41 7.79 -17.25 1.77
C ASP A 41 8.75 -16.09 1.47
N LEU A 42 8.50 -14.94 2.10
CA LEU A 42 9.29 -13.73 1.91
C LEU A 42 10.77 -13.92 2.31
N GLU A 43 11.05 -14.81 3.28
CA GLU A 43 12.43 -15.14 3.67
C GLU A 43 13.13 -15.96 2.58
N ALA A 44 12.42 -16.87 1.92
CA ALA A 44 12.95 -17.59 0.77
C ALA A 44 13.23 -16.64 -0.40
N VAL A 45 12.30 -15.72 -0.69
CA VAL A 45 12.50 -14.68 -1.73
C VAL A 45 13.71 -13.82 -1.39
N ARG A 46 13.85 -13.37 -0.14
CA ARG A 46 15.02 -12.59 0.30
C ARG A 46 16.32 -13.37 0.12
N ARG A 47 16.33 -14.64 0.50
CA ARG A 47 17.52 -15.51 0.35
C ARG A 47 17.88 -15.83 -1.10
N SER A 48 16.93 -15.73 -2.04
CA SER A 48 17.19 -15.99 -3.46
C SER A 48 18.04 -14.89 -4.13
N ARG A 49 18.08 -13.70 -3.56
CA ARG A 49 18.96 -12.62 -4.07
C ARG A 49 20.42 -12.96 -3.82
N LYS A 50 21.28 -12.69 -4.81
CA LYS A 50 22.74 -12.78 -4.61
C LYS A 50 23.23 -11.71 -3.64
N ASP A 51 22.70 -10.51 -3.76
CA ASP A 51 22.95 -9.40 -2.84
C ASP A 51 22.01 -9.48 -1.64
N GLN A 52 22.57 -9.79 -0.48
CA GLN A 52 21.86 -9.88 0.80
C GLN A 52 21.80 -8.56 1.57
N GLY A 53 22.08 -7.44 0.90
CA GLY A 53 22.00 -6.11 1.50
C GLY A 53 20.54 -5.73 1.88
N PRO A 54 20.37 -4.70 2.72
CA PRO A 54 19.06 -4.27 3.21
C PRO A 54 18.26 -3.45 2.20
N GLN A 55 18.82 -3.13 1.04
CA GLN A 55 18.19 -2.27 0.04
C GLN A 55 16.96 -2.94 -0.59
N VAL A 56 15.93 -2.12 -0.84
CA VAL A 56 14.70 -2.53 -1.51
C VAL A 56 14.92 -2.75 -3.00
N PHE A 57 15.72 -1.88 -3.63
CA PHE A 57 16.02 -2.00 -5.06
C PHE A 57 16.99 -3.15 -5.32
N GLY A 58 16.55 -4.08 -6.17
CA GLY A 58 17.40 -5.16 -6.68
C GLY A 58 18.49 -4.68 -7.65
N PRO A 59 19.38 -5.59 -8.07
CA PRO A 59 20.43 -5.25 -9.01
C PRO A 59 19.89 -4.56 -10.25
N ASN A 60 20.57 -3.50 -10.67
CA ASN A 60 20.32 -2.73 -11.91
C ASN A 60 18.94 -2.06 -12.05
N VAL A 61 18.03 -2.17 -11.09
CA VAL A 61 16.68 -1.55 -11.18
C VAL A 61 16.77 -0.05 -11.45
N LEU A 62 17.52 0.69 -10.62
CA LEU A 62 17.63 2.15 -10.79
C LEU A 62 18.34 2.56 -12.08
N GLU A 63 19.30 1.75 -12.54
CA GLU A 63 19.96 2.00 -13.82
C GLU A 63 19.01 1.82 -15.00
N LEU A 64 18.18 0.78 -14.97
CA LEU A 64 17.16 0.56 -15.98
C LEU A 64 16.09 1.65 -15.95
N CYS A 65 15.67 2.09 -14.77
CA CYS A 65 14.75 3.21 -14.62
C CYS A 65 15.29 4.51 -15.26
N ARG A 66 16.60 4.79 -15.13
CA ARG A 66 17.24 5.96 -15.74
C ARG A 66 17.26 5.94 -17.28
N ARG A 67 17.16 4.76 -17.88
CA ARG A 67 17.17 4.57 -19.34
C ARG A 67 15.77 4.59 -19.94
N ALA A 68 14.74 4.47 -19.11
CA ALA A 68 13.35 4.54 -19.54
C ALA A 68 12.89 5.98 -19.74
N ASP A 69 12.06 6.24 -20.74
CA ASP A 69 11.38 7.52 -20.89
C ASP A 69 10.40 7.78 -19.75
N VAL A 70 9.80 6.71 -19.20
CA VAL A 70 8.87 6.74 -18.08
C VAL A 70 8.83 5.38 -17.39
N VAL A 71 8.71 5.40 -16.09
CA VAL A 71 8.51 4.19 -15.26
C VAL A 71 7.03 4.05 -14.92
N PHE A 72 6.41 2.94 -15.32
CA PHE A 72 5.06 2.59 -14.88
C PHE A 72 5.16 1.84 -13.55
N LEU A 73 4.65 2.43 -12.47
CA LEU A 73 4.65 1.83 -11.15
C LEU A 73 3.41 0.96 -10.98
N GLY A 74 3.58 -0.37 -11.05
CA GLY A 74 2.55 -1.37 -10.75
C GLY A 74 2.72 -1.99 -9.36
N LEU A 75 3.26 -1.21 -8.43
CA LEU A 75 3.59 -1.64 -7.06
C LEU A 75 2.41 -1.40 -6.11
N HIS A 76 2.37 -2.17 -5.02
CA HIS A 76 1.36 -2.06 -3.97
C HIS A 76 2.00 -2.06 -2.58
N GLY A 77 1.31 -1.41 -1.62
CA GLY A 77 1.69 -1.40 -0.20
C GLY A 77 2.97 -0.65 0.12
N GLN A 78 3.66 -1.13 1.15
CA GLN A 78 4.88 -0.53 1.65
C GLN A 78 5.95 -0.47 0.56
N ASP A 79 6.75 0.58 0.58
CA ASP A 79 7.78 0.96 -0.39
C ASP A 79 7.23 1.33 -1.77
N GLY A 80 6.17 0.68 -2.25
CA GLY A 80 5.57 0.92 -3.57
C GLY A 80 4.59 2.09 -3.63
N GLU A 81 3.77 2.28 -2.58
CA GLU A 81 2.71 3.30 -2.54
C GLU A 81 2.92 4.35 -1.44
N ASP A 82 3.95 4.24 -0.61
CA ASP A 82 4.19 5.11 0.54
C ASP A 82 5.16 6.28 0.27
N GLY A 83 5.50 6.50 -1.00
CA GLY A 83 6.35 7.61 -1.43
C GLY A 83 7.84 7.31 -1.49
N ARG A 84 8.33 6.19 -0.99
CA ARG A 84 9.77 5.87 -0.94
C ARG A 84 10.36 5.63 -2.32
N VAL A 85 9.74 4.79 -3.13
CA VAL A 85 10.15 4.55 -4.51
C VAL A 85 10.00 5.81 -5.34
N GLN A 86 8.90 6.54 -5.17
CA GLN A 86 8.65 7.82 -5.83
C GLN A 86 9.76 8.83 -5.53
N ALA A 87 10.15 8.98 -4.26
CA ALA A 87 11.22 9.89 -3.85
C ALA A 87 12.58 9.50 -4.50
N ALA A 88 12.87 8.20 -4.57
CA ALA A 88 14.09 7.72 -5.21
C ALA A 88 14.11 8.07 -6.71
N LEU A 89 12.99 7.87 -7.42
CA LEU A 89 12.88 8.21 -8.83
C LEU A 89 12.95 9.72 -9.07
N GLU A 90 12.34 10.54 -8.21
CA GLU A 90 12.43 12.01 -8.29
C GLU A 90 13.87 12.50 -8.10
N LEU A 91 14.60 11.94 -7.12
CA LEU A 91 16.03 12.28 -6.93
C LEU A 91 16.90 11.89 -8.12
N LEU A 92 16.50 10.88 -8.87
CA LEU A 92 17.19 10.45 -10.10
C LEU A 92 16.74 11.23 -11.34
N GLY A 93 15.70 12.06 -11.23
CA GLY A 93 15.10 12.75 -12.38
C GLY A 93 14.34 11.84 -13.34
N VAL A 94 13.86 10.70 -12.87
CA VAL A 94 13.16 9.69 -13.68
C VAL A 94 11.66 9.93 -13.64
N PRO A 95 10.98 10.19 -14.76
CA PRO A 95 9.53 10.30 -14.80
C PRO A 95 8.86 8.97 -14.45
N TYR A 96 7.76 9.03 -13.71
CA TYR A 96 6.99 7.84 -13.33
C TYR A 96 5.48 8.13 -13.28
N THR A 97 4.67 7.08 -13.25
CA THR A 97 3.21 7.18 -13.14
C THR A 97 2.78 7.19 -11.68
N GLY A 98 1.72 7.94 -11.37
CA GLY A 98 1.12 8.00 -10.03
C GLY A 98 1.34 9.33 -9.32
N SER A 99 1.03 9.34 -8.03
CA SER A 99 1.18 10.50 -7.14
C SER A 99 2.65 10.68 -6.73
N GLY A 100 3.05 11.93 -6.48
CA GLY A 100 4.38 12.25 -5.98
C GLY A 100 4.63 11.72 -4.57
N TYR A 101 5.89 11.67 -4.15
CA TYR A 101 6.33 11.03 -2.90
C TYR A 101 5.61 11.55 -1.66
N LEU A 102 5.41 12.88 -1.56
CA LEU A 102 4.78 13.48 -0.38
C LEU A 102 3.30 13.09 -0.29
N ALA A 103 2.56 13.17 -1.40
CA ALA A 103 1.15 12.80 -1.45
C ALA A 103 0.95 11.32 -1.14
N SER A 104 1.79 10.46 -1.71
CA SER A 104 1.80 9.02 -1.43
C SER A 104 2.07 8.72 0.03
N GLY A 105 3.08 9.36 0.63
CA GLY A 105 3.41 9.18 2.05
C GLY A 105 2.29 9.64 2.99
N VAL A 106 1.69 10.79 2.71
CA VAL A 106 0.53 11.30 3.47
C VAL A 106 -0.67 10.37 3.35
N ALA A 107 -0.97 9.90 2.14
CA ALA A 107 -2.13 9.03 1.90
C ALA A 107 -1.98 7.65 2.54
N MET A 108 -0.75 7.12 2.60
CA MET A 108 -0.47 5.81 3.18
C MET A 108 -0.67 5.78 4.69
N ASP A 109 -0.41 6.88 5.40
CA ASP A 109 -0.66 6.99 6.84
C ASP A 109 -2.06 7.56 7.10
N LYS A 110 -2.98 6.69 7.54
CA LYS A 110 -4.39 7.05 7.77
C LYS A 110 -4.56 8.17 8.81
N ALA A 111 -3.70 8.23 9.83
CA ALA A 111 -3.78 9.27 10.85
C ALA A 111 -3.32 10.62 10.31
N VAL A 112 -2.25 10.63 9.51
CA VAL A 112 -1.76 11.84 8.84
C VAL A 112 -2.78 12.30 7.81
N ALA A 113 -3.28 11.40 6.95
CA ALA A 113 -4.31 11.72 5.95
C ALA A 113 -5.55 12.35 6.59
N LYS A 114 -6.05 11.77 7.70
CA LYS A 114 -7.21 12.31 8.42
C LYS A 114 -6.95 13.68 9.03
N ARG A 115 -5.77 13.94 9.58
CA ARG A 115 -5.39 15.28 10.08
C ARG A 115 -5.42 16.32 8.95
N VAL A 116 -4.90 15.97 7.78
CA VAL A 116 -4.94 16.84 6.60
C VAL A 116 -6.37 17.06 6.15
N MET A 117 -7.19 16.00 6.04
CA MET A 117 -8.62 16.13 5.67
C MET A 117 -9.36 17.07 6.62
N VAL A 118 -9.17 16.90 7.92
CA VAL A 118 -9.81 17.79 8.94
C VAL A 118 -9.34 19.23 8.79
N ALA A 119 -8.04 19.46 8.59
CA ALA A 119 -7.49 20.81 8.42
C ALA A 119 -8.04 21.52 7.18
N GLU A 120 -8.27 20.76 6.10
CA GLU A 120 -8.81 21.28 4.83
C GLU A 120 -10.35 21.25 4.76
N GLY A 121 -11.04 20.89 5.87
CA GLY A 121 -12.50 20.81 5.92
C GLY A 121 -13.11 19.70 5.07
N ILE A 122 -12.33 18.69 4.71
CA ILE A 122 -12.79 17.52 3.96
C ILE A 122 -13.49 16.56 4.94
N PRO A 123 -14.73 16.15 4.68
CA PRO A 123 -15.45 15.23 5.55
C PRO A 123 -14.71 13.90 5.70
N THR A 124 -14.53 13.48 6.93
CA THR A 124 -13.98 12.16 7.29
C THR A 124 -14.74 11.64 8.52
N PRO A 125 -14.91 10.31 8.68
CA PRO A 125 -15.55 9.74 9.87
C PRO A 125 -14.86 10.23 11.15
N LYS A 126 -15.61 10.32 12.26
CA LYS A 126 -15.01 10.58 13.58
C LYS A 126 -13.97 9.51 13.89
N TRP A 127 -12.87 9.91 14.46
CA TRP A 127 -11.74 9.01 14.68
C TRP A 127 -10.89 9.41 15.88
N GLY A 128 -10.05 8.51 16.34
CA GLY A 128 -9.06 8.75 17.37
C GLY A 128 -7.94 7.74 17.33
N MET A 129 -6.79 8.14 17.86
CA MET A 129 -5.65 7.24 18.06
C MET A 129 -5.83 6.49 19.35
N LEU A 130 -5.41 5.24 19.37
CA LEU A 130 -5.46 4.36 20.55
C LEU A 130 -4.04 3.98 20.96
N GLU A 131 -3.69 4.35 22.19
CA GLU A 131 -2.49 3.89 22.88
C GLU A 131 -2.92 3.02 24.07
N TYR A 132 -2.64 1.72 24.04
CA TYR A 132 -3.08 0.78 25.07
C TYR A 132 -2.23 -0.48 25.13
N GLY A 133 -2.23 -1.13 26.31
CA GLY A 133 -1.74 -2.48 26.50
C GLY A 133 -2.81 -3.56 26.22
N PRO A 134 -2.41 -4.84 26.07
CA PRO A 134 -3.37 -5.94 25.93
C PRO A 134 -4.39 -6.01 27.08
N GLU A 135 -3.98 -5.63 28.28
CA GLU A 135 -4.79 -5.58 29.48
C GLU A 135 -5.94 -4.57 29.43
N ASP A 136 -5.81 -3.54 28.60
CA ASP A 136 -6.84 -2.51 28.45
C ASP A 136 -7.94 -2.88 27.44
N ALA A 137 -7.73 -3.89 26.61
CA ALA A 137 -8.63 -4.22 25.50
C ALA A 137 -10.08 -4.43 25.96
N CYS A 138 -10.28 -5.11 27.09
CA CYS A 138 -11.61 -5.34 27.67
C CYS A 138 -12.29 -4.02 28.09
N ARG A 139 -11.57 -3.12 28.75
CA ARG A 139 -12.05 -1.80 29.16
C ARG A 139 -12.39 -0.95 27.94
N LEU A 140 -11.46 -0.82 26.99
CA LEU A 140 -11.67 -0.06 25.77
C LEU A 140 -12.85 -0.57 24.94
N ALA A 141 -13.03 -1.90 24.90
CA ALA A 141 -14.18 -2.48 24.21
C ALA A 141 -15.52 -2.06 24.82
N GLN A 142 -15.58 -1.66 26.09
CA GLN A 142 -16.80 -1.11 26.71
C GLN A 142 -16.94 0.40 26.52
N GLU A 143 -15.84 1.14 26.43
CA GLU A 143 -15.81 2.60 26.38
C GLU A 143 -15.93 3.17 24.96
N LEU A 144 -15.31 2.52 23.97
CA LEU A 144 -15.30 3.02 22.59
C LEU A 144 -16.71 3.06 22.00
N PRO A 145 -17.04 4.10 21.22
CA PRO A 145 -18.30 4.15 20.50
C PRO A 145 -18.45 3.03 19.47
N MET A 146 -19.68 2.54 19.31
CA MET A 146 -20.07 1.56 18.30
C MET A 146 -21.22 2.16 17.45
N PRO A 147 -21.37 1.80 16.17
CA PRO A 147 -20.50 0.91 15.39
C PRO A 147 -19.18 1.57 15.01
N CYS A 148 -18.10 0.80 14.94
CA CYS A 148 -16.77 1.33 14.67
C CYS A 148 -15.91 0.43 13.79
N VAL A 149 -14.75 0.94 13.42
CA VAL A 149 -13.67 0.23 12.72
C VAL A 149 -12.40 0.39 13.54
N ILE A 150 -11.67 -0.69 13.71
CA ILE A 150 -10.33 -0.70 14.32
C ILE A 150 -9.31 -1.06 13.25
N LYS A 151 -8.27 -0.27 13.09
CA LYS A 151 -7.26 -0.52 12.06
C LYS A 151 -5.88 0.04 12.41
N CYS A 152 -4.85 -0.52 11.77
CA CYS A 152 -3.52 0.08 11.78
C CYS A 152 -3.52 1.39 10.98
N THR A 153 -2.71 2.35 11.38
CA THR A 153 -2.54 3.62 10.65
C THR A 153 -1.89 3.42 9.30
N THR A 154 -0.97 2.46 9.19
CA THR A 154 -0.24 2.12 7.96
C THR A 154 -0.71 0.79 7.38
N GLY A 155 -0.37 0.52 6.11
CA GLY A 155 -0.78 -0.69 5.41
C GLY A 155 -2.03 -0.50 4.56
N GLY A 156 -2.34 -1.51 3.75
CA GLY A 156 -3.44 -1.51 2.78
C GLY A 156 -4.17 -2.85 2.69
N SER A 157 -5.02 -3.01 1.68
CA SER A 157 -5.76 -4.24 1.36
C SER A 157 -6.55 -4.84 2.54
N SER A 158 -7.10 -4.00 3.40
CA SER A 158 -7.87 -4.40 4.60
C SER A 158 -7.08 -5.24 5.63
N LEU A 159 -5.79 -5.48 5.41
CA LEU A 159 -4.94 -6.14 6.40
C LEU A 159 -4.82 -5.27 7.66
N GLY A 160 -5.11 -5.86 8.83
CA GLY A 160 -5.15 -5.13 10.09
C GLY A 160 -6.34 -4.18 10.24
N GLY A 161 -7.40 -4.34 9.43
CA GLY A 161 -8.69 -3.68 9.57
C GLY A 161 -9.75 -4.64 10.11
N PHE A 162 -10.52 -4.20 11.11
CA PHE A 162 -11.55 -4.98 11.78
C PHE A 162 -12.85 -4.20 11.85
N LEU A 163 -13.96 -4.87 11.58
CA LEU A 163 -15.32 -4.33 11.53
C LEU A 163 -16.21 -5.02 12.60
N PRO A 164 -15.95 -4.79 13.89
CA PRO A 164 -16.69 -5.49 14.95
C PRO A 164 -18.17 -5.13 14.93
N GLU A 165 -19.03 -6.14 15.08
CA GLU A 165 -20.48 -5.98 15.17
C GLU A 165 -20.96 -5.85 16.61
N ASP A 166 -20.20 -6.37 17.57
CA ASP A 166 -20.51 -6.30 18.99
C ASP A 166 -19.27 -6.03 19.87
N ARG A 167 -19.49 -5.98 21.19
CA ARG A 167 -18.43 -5.69 22.17
C ARG A 167 -17.41 -6.81 22.31
N ALA A 168 -17.80 -8.05 22.09
CA ALA A 168 -16.90 -9.19 22.16
C ALA A 168 -15.96 -9.18 20.95
N GLU A 169 -16.51 -8.98 19.76
CA GLU A 169 -15.72 -8.82 18.53
C GLU A 169 -14.82 -7.57 18.60
N LEU A 170 -15.27 -6.47 19.23
CA LEU A 170 -14.43 -5.30 19.42
C LEU A 170 -13.24 -5.60 20.34
N GLN A 171 -13.44 -6.37 21.40
CA GLN A 171 -12.34 -6.80 22.26
C GLN A 171 -11.34 -7.66 21.48
N ASP A 172 -11.82 -8.60 20.69
CA ASP A 172 -10.97 -9.46 19.85
C ASP A 172 -10.23 -8.62 18.77
N ALA A 173 -10.89 -7.65 18.16
CA ALA A 173 -10.27 -6.72 17.21
C ALA A 173 -9.12 -5.93 17.86
N LEU A 174 -9.34 -5.39 19.07
CA LEU A 174 -8.31 -4.66 19.82
C LEU A 174 -7.12 -5.54 20.21
N MET A 175 -7.34 -6.82 20.48
CA MET A 175 -6.25 -7.78 20.73
C MET A 175 -5.46 -8.10 19.45
N ASN A 176 -6.17 -8.35 18.36
CA ASN A 176 -5.58 -8.87 17.12
C ASN A 176 -4.92 -7.78 16.25
N VAL A 177 -5.43 -6.54 16.23
CA VAL A 177 -4.84 -5.46 15.42
C VAL A 177 -3.38 -5.19 15.78
N ARG A 178 -2.98 -5.44 17.02
CA ARG A 178 -1.62 -5.20 17.52
C ARG A 178 -0.55 -6.05 16.81
N GLN A 179 -0.91 -7.22 16.29
CA GLN A 179 0.04 -8.10 15.57
C GLN A 179 0.52 -7.51 14.22
N PHE A 180 -0.23 -6.53 13.69
CA PHE A 180 0.13 -5.87 12.44
C PHE A 180 1.11 -4.71 12.64
N GLY A 181 1.43 -4.37 13.91
CA GLY A 181 2.34 -3.28 14.25
C GLY A 181 1.77 -1.89 13.98
N GLY A 182 2.60 -0.87 14.22
CA GLY A 182 2.21 0.52 14.01
C GLY A 182 1.27 1.07 15.08
N GLU A 183 0.80 2.28 14.83
CA GLU A 183 -0.21 2.94 15.66
C GLU A 183 -1.60 2.43 15.29
N ILE A 184 -2.52 2.43 16.25
CA ILE A 184 -3.89 1.93 16.08
C ILE A 184 -4.86 3.09 16.05
N LEU A 185 -5.78 3.02 15.11
CA LEU A 185 -6.81 4.00 14.88
C LEU A 185 -8.19 3.37 15.10
N TRP A 186 -9.01 4.06 15.90
CA TRP A 186 -10.46 3.85 15.96
C TRP A 186 -11.15 4.85 15.05
N GLU A 187 -12.17 4.41 14.33
CA GLU A 187 -13.01 5.32 13.56
C GLU A 187 -14.48 4.86 13.55
N GLU A 188 -15.39 5.83 13.42
CA GLU A 188 -16.81 5.59 13.24
C GLU A 188 -17.05 4.79 11.95
N ARG A 189 -17.82 3.71 12.03
CA ARG A 189 -18.21 2.92 10.86
C ARG A 189 -19.32 3.62 10.10
N ILE A 190 -19.04 3.93 8.84
CA ILE A 190 -20.01 4.54 7.93
C ILE A 190 -20.64 3.46 7.07
N TYR A 191 -21.95 3.50 6.95
CA TYR A 191 -22.72 2.63 6.05
C TYR A 191 -23.13 3.43 4.82
N GLY A 192 -23.00 2.84 3.64
CA GLY A 192 -23.37 3.50 2.39
C GLY A 192 -22.77 2.81 1.17
N ARG A 193 -22.84 3.51 0.05
CA ARG A 193 -22.17 3.08 -1.18
C ARG A 193 -20.70 3.44 -1.14
N GLU A 194 -19.85 2.55 -1.60
CA GLU A 194 -18.42 2.80 -1.78
C GLU A 194 -18.17 3.38 -3.16
N LEU A 195 -17.58 4.56 -3.22
CA LEU A 195 -17.28 5.26 -4.45
C LEU A 195 -15.80 5.56 -4.53
N THR A 196 -15.22 5.35 -5.72
CA THR A 196 -13.86 5.73 -6.06
C THR A 196 -13.89 6.84 -7.12
N VAL A 197 -13.06 7.86 -6.94
CA VAL A 197 -12.87 8.93 -7.92
C VAL A 197 -11.39 9.01 -8.26
N ALA A 198 -11.04 8.64 -9.48
CA ALA A 198 -9.69 8.80 -9.99
C ALA A 198 -9.42 10.27 -10.34
N VAL A 199 -8.17 10.70 -10.16
CA VAL A 199 -7.71 12.04 -10.54
C VAL A 199 -6.59 11.91 -11.56
N LEU A 200 -6.71 12.59 -12.68
CA LEU A 200 -5.71 12.63 -13.74
C LEU A 200 -5.22 14.08 -13.91
N GLY A 201 -3.98 14.33 -13.53
CA GLY A 201 -3.46 15.69 -13.42
C GLY A 201 -4.23 16.48 -12.34
N ASP A 202 -4.92 17.52 -12.74
CA ASP A 202 -5.78 18.39 -11.90
C ASP A 202 -7.28 18.10 -12.07
N ARG A 203 -7.64 17.06 -12.83
CA ARG A 203 -9.02 16.75 -13.20
C ARG A 203 -9.53 15.49 -12.49
N ALA A 204 -10.61 15.65 -11.71
CA ALA A 204 -11.37 14.52 -11.21
C ALA A 204 -12.15 13.83 -12.36
N LEU A 205 -12.05 12.50 -12.41
CA LEU A 205 -12.81 11.67 -13.35
C LEU A 205 -14.19 11.30 -12.77
N PRO A 206 -15.10 10.75 -13.57
CA PRO A 206 -16.38 10.29 -13.06
C PRO A 206 -16.23 9.26 -11.92
N ALA A 207 -17.11 9.38 -10.92
CA ALA A 207 -17.13 8.45 -9.81
C ALA A 207 -17.53 7.04 -10.27
N VAL A 208 -16.86 6.02 -9.73
CA VAL A 208 -17.13 4.60 -9.96
C VAL A 208 -17.59 3.99 -8.63
N GLU A 209 -18.70 3.25 -8.65
CA GLU A 209 -19.18 2.51 -7.49
C GLU A 209 -18.50 1.14 -7.40
N THR A 210 -17.92 0.84 -6.25
CA THR A 210 -17.39 -0.49 -5.94
C THR A 210 -18.50 -1.31 -5.30
N VAL A 211 -18.89 -2.40 -5.97
CA VAL A 211 -19.88 -3.32 -5.44
C VAL A 211 -19.21 -4.66 -5.18
N PRO A 212 -19.01 -5.07 -3.90
CA PRO A 212 -18.43 -6.37 -3.58
C PRO A 212 -19.27 -7.50 -4.18
N ALA A 213 -18.61 -8.49 -4.80
CA ALA A 213 -19.29 -9.66 -5.35
C ALA A 213 -19.81 -10.59 -4.25
N VAL A 214 -19.17 -10.55 -3.08
CA VAL A 214 -19.56 -11.29 -1.88
C VAL A 214 -19.78 -10.26 -0.79
N LYS A 215 -20.89 -10.35 -0.05
CA LYS A 215 -21.06 -9.55 1.18
C LYS A 215 -20.22 -10.20 2.26
N ASP A 216 -19.25 -9.46 2.74
CA ASP A 216 -18.50 -9.79 3.96
C ASP A 216 -19.41 -9.64 5.18
#